data_1716635fca18907ee99f95a53ff1236f
#
_entry.id   1716635fca18907ee99f95a53ff1236f
#
_cell.length_a   1.000
_cell.length_b   1.000
_cell.length_c   1.000
_cell.angle_alpha   90.00
_cell.angle_beta   90.00
_cell.angle_gamma   90.00
#
_symmetry.space_group_name_H-M   'P 1'
#
loop_
_entity.id
_entity.type
_entity.pdbx_description
1 polymer ?
#
loop_
_entity_poly.entity_id
_entity_poly.type
_entity_poly.pdbx_seq_one_letter_code
_entity_poly.pdbx_strand_id
1 'polypeptide(L)'
;MDFNDTKEEAAFRAEVKAWLAAHAPKHAIAPGQVLSDADQVARGKAWQREKYDGGYAGITLPKTLGGRGGTIIEAVVFDEEEGRYHLPKGPYIGIGLGMALPVIGKHGTPQQIEKFVEATLKGELTWCQLFSEPSAGSDLAAVRTRAVKDGDDWVVNGQKVWSSWAHHSDWGILVVRTDPGVVKHKGLTFFVVDMKSPGIDVRPIRQISGASDFNETFLTDVRIPETDMIGGVGEGWACCMTVLTGERLSQGEKGKIASLMAYAADTPASTGTQLDDASVKLALATAYAEEQAQNYLQARLRTMV
;
A
#
# COMPACT_ATOMS: atom_id res chain seq x y z
N MET A 1 1.16 -3.74 -31.38
CA MET A 1 0.90 -4.14 -29.99
C MET A 1 -0.61 -4.09 -29.83
N ASP A 2 -1.24 -5.18 -29.46
CA ASP A 2 -2.69 -5.22 -29.21
C ASP A 2 -2.93 -4.85 -27.74
N PHE A 3 -3.78 -3.88 -27.49
CA PHE A 3 -4.15 -3.40 -26.15
C PHE A 3 -5.56 -3.86 -25.77
N ASN A 4 -6.20 -4.68 -26.59
CA ASN A 4 -7.50 -5.24 -26.27
C ASN A 4 -7.33 -6.45 -25.35
N ASP A 5 -8.33 -6.67 -24.50
CA ASP A 5 -8.40 -7.88 -23.70
C ASP A 5 -8.43 -9.13 -24.60
N THR A 6 -7.74 -10.16 -24.21
CA THR A 6 -7.97 -11.51 -24.75
C THR A 6 -9.38 -11.98 -24.39
N LYS A 7 -9.84 -13.10 -24.94
CA LYS A 7 -11.17 -13.65 -24.60
C LYS A 7 -11.28 -13.98 -23.12
N GLU A 8 -10.22 -14.52 -22.54
CA GLU A 8 -10.13 -14.88 -21.13
C GLU A 8 -10.13 -13.63 -20.23
N GLU A 9 -9.35 -12.62 -20.59
CA GLU A 9 -9.30 -11.33 -19.88
C GLU A 9 -10.65 -10.60 -19.96
N ALA A 10 -11.30 -10.58 -21.12
CA ALA A 10 -12.62 -10.00 -21.31
C ALA A 10 -13.70 -10.72 -20.47
N ALA A 11 -13.63 -12.05 -20.38
CA ALA A 11 -14.52 -12.82 -19.52
C ALA A 11 -14.31 -12.49 -18.04
N PHE A 12 -13.05 -12.43 -17.59
CA PHE A 12 -12.71 -12.03 -16.22
C PHE A 12 -13.16 -10.58 -15.93
N ARG A 13 -12.94 -9.65 -16.85
CA ARG A 13 -13.42 -8.27 -16.71
C ARG A 13 -14.94 -8.20 -16.59
N ALA A 14 -15.68 -9.02 -17.33
CA ALA A 14 -17.14 -9.08 -17.22
C ALA A 14 -17.58 -9.62 -15.83
N GLU A 15 -16.91 -10.66 -15.32
CA GLU A 15 -17.11 -11.19 -13.97
C GLU A 15 -16.88 -10.10 -12.91
N VAL A 16 -15.72 -9.42 -12.97
CA VAL A 16 -15.33 -8.35 -12.04
C VAL A 16 -16.34 -7.19 -12.07
N LYS A 17 -16.75 -6.75 -13.27
CA LYS A 17 -17.77 -5.69 -13.42
C LYS A 17 -19.09 -6.06 -12.75
N ALA A 18 -19.56 -7.27 -12.96
CA ALA A 18 -20.80 -7.74 -12.36
C ALA A 18 -20.70 -7.81 -10.83
N TRP A 19 -19.59 -8.32 -10.30
CA TRP A 19 -19.34 -8.38 -8.88
C TRP A 19 -19.24 -6.97 -8.24
N LEU A 20 -18.44 -6.08 -8.84
CA LEU A 20 -18.30 -4.70 -8.36
C LEU A 20 -19.63 -3.93 -8.40
N ALA A 21 -20.43 -4.09 -9.45
CA ALA A 21 -21.75 -3.45 -9.53
C ALA A 21 -22.68 -3.88 -8.41
N ALA A 22 -22.60 -5.12 -7.94
CA ALA A 22 -23.39 -5.65 -6.84
C ALA A 22 -22.88 -5.23 -5.45
N HIS A 23 -21.57 -5.09 -5.29
CA HIS A 23 -20.92 -4.97 -3.98
C HIS A 23 -20.34 -3.57 -3.68
N ALA A 24 -19.74 -2.88 -4.65
CA ALA A 24 -19.06 -1.60 -4.44
C ALA A 24 -19.99 -0.45 -4.00
N PRO A 25 -21.22 -0.30 -4.52
CA PRO A 25 -22.07 0.85 -4.19
C PRO A 25 -22.36 1.02 -2.69
N LYS A 26 -22.48 -0.06 -1.92
CA LYS A 26 -22.73 -0.01 -0.47
C LYS A 26 -21.53 0.52 0.34
N HIS A 27 -20.34 0.48 -0.24
CA HIS A 27 -19.10 0.98 0.38
C HIS A 27 -18.67 2.34 -0.18
N ALA A 28 -19.23 2.76 -1.33
CA ALA A 28 -18.83 3.99 -2.01
C ALA A 28 -18.99 5.24 -1.12
N ILE A 29 -18.03 6.14 -1.23
CA ILE A 29 -18.05 7.46 -0.58
C ILE A 29 -18.81 8.40 -1.50
N ALA A 30 -19.83 9.08 -0.98
CA ALA A 30 -20.62 10.03 -1.77
C ALA A 30 -19.74 11.21 -2.22
N PRO A 31 -20.01 11.82 -3.40
CA PRO A 31 -19.32 13.02 -3.83
C PRO A 31 -19.38 14.12 -2.76
N GLY A 32 -18.21 14.70 -2.42
CA GLY A 32 -18.09 15.74 -1.39
C GLY A 32 -18.19 15.27 0.06
N GLN A 33 -18.40 13.96 0.30
CA GLN A 33 -18.37 13.42 1.66
C GLN A 33 -16.94 13.31 2.15
N VAL A 34 -16.64 13.92 3.30
CA VAL A 34 -15.38 13.76 4.04
C VAL A 34 -15.64 12.79 5.18
N LEU A 35 -14.84 11.72 5.24
CA LEU A 35 -14.90 10.74 6.33
C LEU A 35 -13.93 11.16 7.45
N SER A 36 -14.28 10.86 8.70
CA SER A 36 -13.28 10.84 9.76
C SER A 36 -12.28 9.70 9.53
N ASP A 37 -11.07 9.80 10.09
CA ASP A 37 -10.05 8.75 9.95
C ASP A 37 -10.58 7.41 10.46
N ALA A 38 -11.30 7.41 11.59
CA ALA A 38 -11.91 6.21 12.15
C ALA A 38 -12.92 5.55 11.20
N ASP A 39 -13.80 6.38 10.57
CA ASP A 39 -14.78 5.89 9.59
C ASP A 39 -14.09 5.39 8.32
N GLN A 40 -13.04 6.07 7.88
CA GLN A 40 -12.25 5.65 6.72
C GLN A 40 -11.61 4.28 6.97
N VAL A 41 -11.00 4.08 8.14
CA VAL A 41 -10.42 2.78 8.53
C VAL A 41 -11.48 1.70 8.61
N ALA A 42 -12.58 1.96 9.31
CA ALA A 42 -13.66 0.99 9.50
C ALA A 42 -14.28 0.56 8.15
N ARG A 43 -14.58 1.52 7.29
CA ARG A 43 -15.16 1.25 5.96
C ARG A 43 -14.14 0.61 5.02
N GLY A 44 -12.86 0.98 5.11
CA GLY A 44 -11.78 0.36 4.35
C GLY A 44 -11.58 -1.12 4.72
N LYS A 45 -11.60 -1.43 6.02
CA LYS A 45 -11.57 -2.82 6.51
C LYS A 45 -12.79 -3.61 6.03
N ALA A 46 -13.99 -3.02 6.08
CA ALA A 46 -15.21 -3.66 5.60
C ALA A 46 -15.18 -3.94 4.09
N TRP A 47 -14.67 -3.00 3.28
CA TRP A 47 -14.47 -3.22 1.85
C TRP A 47 -13.42 -4.30 1.56
N GLN A 48 -12.33 -4.30 2.30
CA GLN A 48 -11.29 -5.32 2.16
C GLN A 48 -11.82 -6.72 2.50
N ARG A 49 -12.66 -6.83 3.54
CA ARG A 49 -13.33 -8.08 3.88
C ARG A 49 -14.28 -8.55 2.77
N GLU A 50 -15.05 -7.65 2.19
CA GLU A 50 -15.92 -7.94 1.04
C GLU A 50 -15.12 -8.51 -0.13
N LYS A 51 -13.95 -7.91 -0.44
CA LYS A 51 -13.04 -8.43 -1.47
C LYS A 51 -12.50 -9.81 -1.13
N TYR A 52 -12.18 -10.05 0.14
CA TYR A 52 -11.71 -11.37 0.58
C TYR A 52 -12.79 -12.43 0.36
N ASP A 53 -13.99 -12.17 0.83
CA ASP A 53 -15.13 -13.09 0.73
C ASP A 53 -15.52 -13.34 -0.75
N GLY A 54 -15.31 -12.37 -1.62
CA GLY A 54 -15.48 -12.48 -3.08
C GLY A 54 -14.30 -13.11 -3.84
N GLY A 55 -13.17 -13.39 -3.16
CA GLY A 55 -11.97 -13.96 -3.79
C GLY A 55 -11.11 -12.95 -4.55
N TYR A 56 -11.25 -11.64 -4.26
CA TYR A 56 -10.50 -10.57 -4.94
C TYR A 56 -9.45 -9.87 -4.07
N ALA A 57 -9.29 -10.26 -2.80
CA ALA A 57 -8.34 -9.62 -1.89
C ALA A 57 -6.87 -9.92 -2.19
N GLY A 58 -6.57 -11.04 -2.81
CA GLY A 58 -5.21 -11.49 -3.13
C GLY A 58 -5.18 -12.24 -4.45
N ILE A 59 -5.49 -11.55 -5.55
CA ILE A 59 -5.66 -12.18 -6.87
C ILE A 59 -4.40 -12.96 -7.29
N THR A 60 -3.22 -12.38 -7.13
CA THR A 60 -1.94 -13.01 -7.54
C THR A 60 -1.34 -13.95 -6.50
N LEU A 61 -1.85 -13.95 -5.27
CA LEU A 61 -1.34 -14.85 -4.24
C LEU A 61 -1.78 -16.30 -4.51
N PRO A 62 -0.91 -17.30 -4.20
CA PRO A 62 -1.27 -18.70 -4.30
C PRO A 62 -2.53 -19.05 -3.48
N LYS A 63 -3.32 -20.00 -3.96
CA LYS A 63 -4.50 -20.50 -3.22
C LYS A 63 -4.14 -21.06 -1.86
N THR A 64 -2.95 -21.64 -1.71
CA THR A 64 -2.42 -22.15 -0.43
C THR A 64 -2.20 -21.05 0.61
N LEU A 65 -2.15 -19.79 0.17
CA LEU A 65 -2.03 -18.62 1.04
C LEU A 65 -3.35 -17.81 1.11
N GLY A 66 -4.47 -18.40 0.71
CA GLY A 66 -5.78 -17.73 0.73
C GLY A 66 -6.02 -16.78 -0.45
N GLY A 67 -5.13 -16.75 -1.44
CA GLY A 67 -5.29 -15.97 -2.67
C GLY A 67 -6.09 -16.70 -3.75
N ARG A 68 -6.32 -16.02 -4.88
CA ARG A 68 -7.03 -16.57 -6.05
C ARG A 68 -6.12 -17.48 -6.92
N GLY A 69 -4.80 -17.28 -6.87
CA GLY A 69 -3.84 -17.94 -7.78
C GLY A 69 -3.96 -17.44 -9.22
N GLY A 70 -4.46 -16.23 -9.38
CA GLY A 70 -4.66 -15.56 -10.67
C GLY A 70 -3.39 -14.89 -11.20
N THR A 71 -3.51 -14.32 -12.38
CA THR A 71 -2.42 -13.65 -13.09
C THR A 71 -2.27 -12.17 -12.66
N ILE A 72 -1.13 -11.58 -12.99
CA ILE A 72 -0.90 -10.13 -12.82
C ILE A 72 -1.90 -9.32 -13.65
N ILE A 73 -2.27 -9.80 -14.86
CA ILE A 73 -3.23 -9.12 -15.71
C ILE A 73 -4.63 -9.14 -15.09
N GLU A 74 -5.05 -10.22 -14.46
CA GLU A 74 -6.31 -10.27 -13.71
C GLU A 74 -6.31 -9.25 -12.56
N ALA A 75 -5.20 -9.09 -11.84
CA ALA A 75 -5.08 -8.05 -10.82
C ALA A 75 -5.19 -6.64 -11.40
N VAL A 76 -4.56 -6.38 -12.56
CA VAL A 76 -4.67 -5.10 -13.28
C VAL A 76 -6.11 -4.83 -13.70
N VAL A 77 -6.79 -5.84 -14.28
CA VAL A 77 -8.21 -5.73 -14.69
C VAL A 77 -9.10 -5.41 -13.49
N PHE A 78 -8.88 -6.07 -12.35
CA PHE A 78 -9.64 -5.77 -11.13
C PHE A 78 -9.40 -4.34 -10.64
N ASP A 79 -8.14 -3.89 -10.56
CA ASP A 79 -7.77 -2.54 -10.14
C ASP A 79 -8.40 -1.46 -11.05
N GLU A 80 -8.45 -1.71 -12.36
CA GLU A 80 -9.06 -0.80 -13.34
C GLU A 80 -10.57 -0.64 -13.12
N GLU A 81 -11.26 -1.74 -12.93
CA GLU A 81 -12.71 -1.71 -12.73
C GLU A 81 -13.07 -1.20 -11.32
N GLU A 82 -12.30 -1.57 -10.26
CA GLU A 82 -12.46 -1.04 -8.91
C GLU A 82 -12.20 0.47 -8.86
N GLY A 83 -11.23 0.97 -9.66
CA GLY A 83 -10.90 2.40 -9.74
C GLY A 83 -12.02 3.30 -10.25
N ARG A 84 -13.09 2.73 -10.82
CA ARG A 84 -14.28 3.48 -11.25
C ARG A 84 -15.22 3.85 -10.10
N TYR A 85 -14.97 3.28 -8.91
CA TYR A 85 -15.76 3.55 -7.71
C TYR A 85 -14.93 4.36 -6.71
N HIS A 86 -15.55 5.37 -6.10
CA HIS A 86 -14.93 6.13 -5.02
C HIS A 86 -15.06 5.35 -3.71
N LEU A 87 -14.10 4.47 -3.44
CA LEU A 87 -14.11 3.52 -2.32
C LEU A 87 -13.16 3.97 -1.20
N PRO A 88 -13.43 3.60 0.06
CA PRO A 88 -12.57 3.91 1.20
C PRO A 88 -11.31 3.04 1.14
N LYS A 89 -10.28 3.54 0.48
CA LYS A 89 -8.96 2.92 0.38
C LYS A 89 -7.99 3.75 1.19
N GLY A 90 -7.26 3.12 2.11
CA GLY A 90 -6.23 3.79 2.90
C GLY A 90 -4.88 3.12 2.78
N PRO A 91 -3.78 3.87 3.02
CA PRO A 91 -2.42 3.33 2.96
C PRO A 91 -2.24 2.09 3.85
N TYR A 92 -2.91 2.05 4.99
CA TYR A 92 -2.87 0.95 5.96
C TYR A 92 -3.29 -0.42 5.39
N ILE A 93 -4.18 -0.46 4.39
CA ILE A 93 -4.51 -1.68 3.63
C ILE A 93 -3.47 -1.91 2.53
N GLY A 94 -3.14 -0.85 1.76
CA GLY A 94 -2.18 -0.94 0.65
C GLY A 94 -0.78 -1.38 1.11
N ILE A 95 -0.30 -0.87 2.25
CA ILE A 95 0.99 -1.28 2.84
C ILE A 95 0.93 -2.77 3.24
N GLY A 96 -0.18 -3.23 3.82
CA GLY A 96 -0.37 -4.64 4.15
C GLY A 96 -0.26 -5.53 2.91
N LEU A 97 -1.09 -5.27 1.90
CA LEU A 97 -1.19 -6.11 0.70
C LEU A 97 0.03 -6.00 -0.23
N GLY A 98 0.54 -4.78 -0.43
CA GLY A 98 1.60 -4.50 -1.42
C GLY A 98 3.03 -4.55 -0.88
N MET A 99 3.21 -4.51 0.45
CA MET A 99 4.53 -4.43 1.08
C MET A 99 4.75 -5.52 2.13
N ALA A 100 3.87 -5.62 3.15
CA ALA A 100 4.02 -6.58 4.23
C ALA A 100 3.81 -8.02 3.75
N LEU A 101 2.75 -8.33 3.02
CA LEU A 101 2.52 -9.68 2.51
C LEU A 101 3.61 -10.18 1.57
N PRO A 102 4.11 -9.41 0.58
CA PRO A 102 5.22 -9.85 -0.25
C PRO A 102 6.50 -10.18 0.53
N VAL A 103 6.87 -9.37 1.53
CA VAL A 103 8.09 -9.62 2.31
C VAL A 103 7.91 -10.80 3.26
N ILE A 104 6.75 -10.94 3.91
CA ILE A 104 6.44 -12.10 4.77
C ILE A 104 6.35 -13.37 3.93
N GLY A 105 5.70 -13.34 2.78
CA GLY A 105 5.56 -14.51 1.90
C GLY A 105 6.88 -14.99 1.32
N LYS A 106 7.85 -14.09 1.10
CA LYS A 106 9.15 -14.43 0.51
C LYS A 106 10.22 -14.79 1.55
N HIS A 107 10.23 -14.11 2.69
CA HIS A 107 11.31 -14.20 3.67
C HIS A 107 10.84 -14.68 5.05
N GLY A 108 9.55 -14.78 5.27
CA GLY A 108 8.97 -15.22 6.54
C GLY A 108 8.97 -16.73 6.73
N THR A 109 8.83 -17.13 7.98
CA THR A 109 8.65 -18.54 8.37
C THR A 109 7.20 -19.00 8.11
N PRO A 110 6.92 -20.32 8.03
CA PRO A 110 5.55 -20.82 7.92
C PRO A 110 4.61 -20.29 9.01
N GLN A 111 5.10 -20.13 10.24
CA GLN A 111 4.33 -19.61 11.38
C GLN A 111 3.98 -18.14 11.19
N GLN A 112 4.90 -17.33 10.65
CA GLN A 112 4.63 -15.92 10.32
C GLN A 112 3.63 -15.81 9.18
N ILE A 113 3.72 -16.65 8.16
CA ILE A 113 2.77 -16.72 7.06
C ILE A 113 1.38 -17.05 7.60
N GLU A 114 1.24 -18.07 8.42
CA GLU A 114 -0.01 -18.46 9.06
C GLU A 114 -0.59 -17.34 9.93
N LYS A 115 0.26 -16.65 10.72
CA LYS A 115 -0.15 -15.55 11.62
C LYS A 115 -0.69 -14.35 10.87
N PHE A 116 -0.07 -13.96 9.73
CA PHE A 116 -0.29 -12.64 9.16
C PHE A 116 -1.07 -12.63 7.84
N VAL A 117 -0.93 -13.66 6.99
CA VAL A 117 -1.40 -13.55 5.60
C VAL A 117 -2.91 -13.46 5.53
N GLU A 118 -3.62 -14.42 6.10
CA GLU A 118 -5.09 -14.46 6.01
C GLU A 118 -5.75 -13.26 6.70
N ALA A 119 -5.28 -12.90 7.91
CA ALA A 119 -5.80 -11.76 8.66
C ALA A 119 -5.59 -10.43 7.92
N THR A 120 -4.45 -10.28 7.21
CA THR A 120 -4.19 -9.10 6.37
C THR A 120 -5.09 -9.09 5.14
N LEU A 121 -5.26 -10.22 4.45
CA LEU A 121 -6.17 -10.33 3.30
C LEU A 121 -7.61 -9.99 3.67
N LYS A 122 -8.05 -10.37 4.87
CA LYS A 122 -9.38 -10.06 5.41
C LYS A 122 -9.54 -8.59 5.84
N GLY A 123 -8.45 -7.80 5.90
CA GLY A 123 -8.47 -6.45 6.46
C GLY A 123 -8.60 -6.40 7.98
N GLU A 124 -8.37 -7.52 8.68
CA GLU A 124 -8.37 -7.59 10.13
C GLU A 124 -7.12 -6.91 10.71
N LEU A 125 -5.97 -7.05 10.03
CA LEU A 125 -4.71 -6.39 10.36
C LEU A 125 -4.42 -5.25 9.38
N THR A 126 -4.05 -4.10 9.95
CA THR A 126 -3.59 -2.91 9.22
C THR A 126 -2.10 -2.70 9.47
N TRP A 127 -1.43 -2.10 8.49
CA TRP A 127 0.02 -2.03 8.47
C TRP A 127 0.54 -0.63 8.21
N CYS A 128 1.68 -0.28 8.82
CA CYS A 128 2.49 0.88 8.47
C CYS A 128 3.92 0.49 8.12
N GLN A 129 4.62 1.41 7.46
CA GLN A 129 6.03 1.25 7.09
C GLN A 129 6.90 2.11 8.01
N LEU A 130 7.85 1.48 8.71
CA LEU A 130 8.78 2.11 9.65
C LEU A 130 10.21 2.04 9.09
N PHE A 131 10.45 2.77 8.00
CA PHE A 131 11.72 2.76 7.28
C PHE A 131 12.52 4.04 7.51
N SER A 132 12.01 5.17 7.00
CA SER A 132 12.71 6.45 7.02
C SER A 132 12.98 6.96 8.42
N GLU A 133 14.11 7.66 8.58
CA GLU A 133 14.50 8.36 9.79
C GLU A 133 14.78 9.84 9.45
N PRO A 134 14.81 10.76 10.42
CA PRO A 134 15.14 12.17 10.16
C PRO A 134 16.44 12.36 9.38
N SER A 135 17.41 11.44 9.54
CA SER A 135 18.71 11.46 8.86
C SER A 135 18.87 10.44 7.73
N ALA A 136 17.86 9.63 7.44
CA ALA A 136 17.95 8.54 6.46
C ALA A 136 16.61 8.34 5.72
N GLY A 137 16.51 8.95 4.55
CA GLY A 137 15.38 8.78 3.61
C GLY A 137 15.85 8.08 2.35
N SER A 138 16.29 8.81 1.32
CA SER A 138 16.83 8.23 0.07
C SER A 138 18.01 7.30 0.30
N ASP A 139 18.87 7.59 1.28
CA ASP A 139 19.90 6.68 1.75
C ASP A 139 19.35 5.81 2.90
N LEU A 140 18.40 4.94 2.58
CA LEU A 140 17.77 4.04 3.56
C LEU A 140 18.79 3.16 4.29
N ALA A 141 19.86 2.77 3.61
CA ALA A 141 20.91 1.96 4.24
C ALA A 141 21.65 2.68 5.37
N ALA A 142 21.48 3.99 5.53
CA ALA A 142 22.07 4.78 6.61
C ALA A 142 21.22 4.85 7.89
N VAL A 143 20.10 4.09 7.99
CA VAL A 143 19.27 4.07 9.21
C VAL A 143 20.08 3.72 10.45
N ARG A 144 19.72 4.37 11.56
CA ARG A 144 20.43 4.31 12.85
C ARG A 144 19.58 3.72 13.98
N THR A 145 18.26 3.57 13.79
CA THR A 145 17.42 2.84 14.75
C THR A 145 18.10 1.52 15.05
N ARG A 146 18.47 1.32 16.31
CA ARG A 146 19.31 0.22 16.77
C ARG A 146 18.47 -0.88 17.38
N ALA A 147 18.83 -2.14 17.12
CA ALA A 147 18.33 -3.29 17.85
C ALA A 147 19.49 -4.06 18.48
N VAL A 148 19.32 -4.44 19.73
CA VAL A 148 20.31 -5.21 20.51
C VAL A 148 19.64 -6.46 21.02
N LYS A 149 20.27 -7.62 20.83
CA LYS A 149 19.76 -8.90 21.32
C LYS A 149 19.78 -8.94 22.84
N ASP A 150 18.69 -9.36 23.46
CA ASP A 150 18.52 -9.53 24.90
C ASP A 150 17.66 -10.78 25.17
N GLY A 151 18.32 -11.90 25.45
CA GLY A 151 17.64 -13.19 25.56
C GLY A 151 17.00 -13.60 24.24
N ASP A 152 15.70 -13.91 24.26
CA ASP A 152 14.92 -14.28 23.07
C ASP A 152 14.29 -13.06 22.37
N ASP A 153 14.52 -11.86 22.89
CA ASP A 153 14.02 -10.60 22.34
C ASP A 153 15.11 -9.74 21.72
N TRP A 154 14.68 -8.76 20.94
CA TRP A 154 15.47 -7.63 20.49
C TRP A 154 14.95 -6.34 21.14
N VAL A 155 15.82 -5.57 21.76
CA VAL A 155 15.51 -4.26 22.33
C VAL A 155 15.81 -3.18 21.31
N VAL A 156 14.77 -2.46 20.89
CA VAL A 156 14.83 -1.48 19.80
C VAL A 156 14.73 -0.06 20.33
N ASN A 157 15.66 0.78 19.88
CA ASN A 157 15.69 2.21 20.20
C ASN A 157 15.95 3.04 18.95
N GLY A 158 15.17 4.10 18.75
CA GLY A 158 15.32 5.02 17.62
C GLY A 158 14.08 5.83 17.31
N GLN A 159 14.10 6.46 16.14
CA GLN A 159 12.99 7.27 15.64
C GLN A 159 12.78 7.00 14.16
N LYS A 160 11.53 6.77 13.78
CA LYS A 160 11.08 6.70 12.39
C LYS A 160 10.23 7.92 12.06
N VAL A 161 10.21 8.31 10.82
CA VAL A 161 9.44 9.46 10.32
C VAL A 161 8.78 9.16 9.00
N TRP A 162 7.75 9.92 8.67
CA TRP A 162 6.93 9.75 7.46
C TRP A 162 6.18 8.40 7.42
N SER A 163 5.91 7.85 8.63
CA SER A 163 5.18 6.59 8.75
C SER A 163 3.70 6.82 8.45
N SER A 164 3.27 6.46 7.22
CA SER A 164 1.89 6.66 6.79
C SER A 164 0.91 5.90 7.66
N TRP A 165 -0.08 6.60 8.23
CA TRP A 165 -1.18 6.06 9.02
C TRP A 165 -0.75 5.16 10.20
N ALA A 166 0.46 5.33 10.74
CA ALA A 166 0.99 4.52 11.83
C ALA A 166 0.10 4.57 13.09
N HIS A 167 -0.57 5.69 13.34
CA HIS A 167 -1.50 5.87 14.47
C HIS A 167 -2.80 5.06 14.34
N HIS A 168 -3.07 4.47 13.16
CA HIS A 168 -4.20 3.58 12.89
C HIS A 168 -3.78 2.15 12.51
N SER A 169 -2.48 1.84 12.61
CA SER A 169 -1.95 0.55 12.20
C SER A 169 -1.83 -0.41 13.38
N ASP A 170 -2.14 -1.67 13.14
CA ASP A 170 -1.96 -2.74 14.13
C ASP A 170 -0.51 -3.22 14.14
N TRP A 171 0.13 -3.31 12.95
CA TRP A 171 1.48 -3.81 12.76
C TRP A 171 2.33 -2.86 11.92
N GLY A 172 3.65 -2.86 12.17
CA GLY A 172 4.63 -2.14 11.38
C GLY A 172 5.66 -3.08 10.76
N ILE A 173 6.03 -2.83 9.50
CA ILE A 173 7.25 -3.40 8.91
C ILE A 173 8.41 -2.48 9.24
N LEU A 174 9.42 -2.99 9.94
CA LEU A 174 10.47 -2.21 10.58
C LEU A 174 11.86 -2.65 10.12
N VAL A 175 12.67 -1.70 9.64
CA VAL A 175 14.10 -1.90 9.38
C VAL A 175 14.93 -1.23 10.47
N VAL A 176 15.90 -1.98 11.00
CA VAL A 176 16.79 -1.52 12.08
C VAL A 176 18.24 -1.91 11.81
N ARG A 177 19.17 -1.31 12.54
CA ARG A 177 20.58 -1.65 12.55
C ARG A 177 20.91 -2.56 13.73
N THR A 178 21.31 -3.79 13.43
CA THR A 178 21.77 -4.77 14.45
C THR A 178 23.29 -4.82 14.54
N ASP A 179 23.99 -4.53 13.44
CA ASP A 179 25.47 -4.46 13.44
C ASP A 179 25.97 -3.17 12.80
N PRO A 180 26.52 -2.23 13.59
CA PRO A 180 27.13 -1.01 13.09
C PRO A 180 28.58 -1.19 12.56
N GLY A 181 29.21 -2.34 12.82
CA GLY A 181 30.60 -2.62 12.49
C GLY A 181 30.85 -3.13 11.07
N VAL A 182 29.78 -3.44 10.33
CA VAL A 182 29.88 -3.99 8.98
C VAL A 182 29.44 -2.98 7.92
N VAL A 183 29.65 -3.32 6.64
CA VAL A 183 29.13 -2.53 5.49
C VAL A 183 27.64 -2.26 5.70
N LYS A 184 27.24 -0.99 5.54
CA LYS A 184 25.95 -0.48 6.00
C LYS A 184 24.70 -1.29 5.58
N HIS A 185 24.68 -1.91 4.40
CA HIS A 185 23.60 -2.78 3.96
C HIS A 185 23.54 -4.12 4.72
N LYS A 186 24.72 -4.67 5.09
CA LYS A 186 24.81 -5.95 5.80
C LYS A 186 24.53 -5.87 7.30
N GLY A 187 24.50 -4.67 7.86
CA GLY A 187 24.18 -4.46 9.27
C GLY A 187 22.71 -4.25 9.56
N LEU A 188 21.83 -4.45 8.57
CA LEU A 188 20.41 -4.24 8.69
C LEU A 188 19.66 -5.55 8.92
N THR A 189 18.66 -5.50 9.80
CA THR A 189 17.74 -6.60 10.09
C THR A 189 16.30 -6.09 9.98
N PHE A 190 15.39 -6.97 9.62
CA PHE A 190 14.00 -6.64 9.37
C PHE A 190 13.08 -7.32 10.36
N PHE A 191 12.11 -6.58 10.89
CA PHE A 191 11.12 -7.09 11.84
C PHE A 191 9.71 -6.71 11.42
N VAL A 192 8.75 -7.46 11.89
CA VAL A 192 7.38 -6.96 12.09
C VAL A 192 7.24 -6.59 13.56
N VAL A 193 6.50 -5.52 13.85
CA VAL A 193 6.32 -5.04 15.22
C VAL A 193 4.86 -4.71 15.49
N ASP A 194 4.34 -5.18 16.62
CA ASP A 194 3.02 -4.78 17.11
C ASP A 194 3.07 -3.30 17.52
N MET A 195 2.28 -2.45 16.85
CA MET A 195 2.27 -1.00 17.09
C MET A 195 1.72 -0.61 18.46
N LYS A 196 1.15 -1.57 19.19
CA LYS A 196 0.68 -1.41 20.60
C LYS A 196 1.73 -1.81 21.64
N SER A 197 2.93 -2.24 21.21
CA SER A 197 4.02 -2.64 22.11
C SER A 197 4.42 -1.47 23.03
N PRO A 198 4.69 -1.73 24.31
CA PRO A 198 5.24 -0.73 25.22
C PRO A 198 6.50 -0.09 24.64
N GLY A 199 6.63 1.23 24.79
CA GLY A 199 7.77 2.00 24.28
C GLY A 199 7.58 2.54 22.86
N ILE A 200 6.49 2.24 22.17
CA ILE A 200 6.13 2.88 20.89
C ILE A 200 5.26 4.09 21.17
N ASP A 201 5.72 5.27 20.71
CA ASP A 201 4.99 6.53 20.76
C ASP A 201 4.84 7.08 19.33
N VAL A 202 3.59 7.11 18.84
CA VAL A 202 3.24 7.55 17.49
C VAL A 202 2.67 8.95 17.54
N ARG A 203 3.32 9.91 16.86
CA ARG A 203 2.93 11.32 16.84
C ARG A 203 2.54 11.76 15.44
N PRO A 204 1.26 12.08 15.19
CA PRO A 204 0.82 12.59 13.91
C PRO A 204 1.49 13.91 13.53
N ILE A 205 1.92 14.02 12.27
CA ILE A 205 2.51 15.23 11.71
C ILE A 205 1.40 15.99 10.97
N ARG A 206 1.08 17.20 11.45
CA ARG A 206 0.08 18.04 10.78
C ARG A 206 0.64 18.61 9.48
N GLN A 207 -0.03 18.31 8.39
CA GLN A 207 0.27 18.78 7.04
C GLN A 207 -0.39 20.15 6.77
N ILE A 208 0.05 20.85 5.73
CA ILE A 208 -0.52 22.15 5.31
C ILE A 208 -2.00 22.03 4.92
N SER A 209 -2.44 20.85 4.48
CA SER A 209 -3.85 20.51 4.18
C SER A 209 -4.73 20.47 5.44
N GLY A 210 -4.11 20.40 6.64
CA GLY A 210 -4.79 20.14 7.91
C GLY A 210 -4.90 18.65 8.27
N ALA A 211 -4.64 17.74 7.32
CA ALA A 211 -4.59 16.30 7.57
C ALA A 211 -3.33 15.89 8.35
N SER A 212 -3.29 14.66 8.85
CA SER A 212 -2.17 14.08 9.58
C SER A 212 -1.88 12.65 9.13
N ASP A 213 -1.73 12.46 7.81
CA ASP A 213 -1.52 11.13 7.21
C ASP A 213 -0.17 10.52 7.59
N PHE A 214 0.82 11.36 7.92
CA PHE A 214 2.17 10.92 8.29
C PHE A 214 2.43 11.07 9.78
N ASN A 215 3.34 10.25 10.29
CA ASN A 215 3.69 10.25 11.70
C ASN A 215 5.20 10.20 11.91
N GLU A 216 5.63 10.74 13.07
CA GLU A 216 6.86 10.34 13.73
C GLU A 216 6.54 9.15 14.65
N THR A 217 7.43 8.17 14.67
CA THR A 217 7.29 6.99 15.54
C THR A 217 8.57 6.86 16.37
N PHE A 218 8.45 7.06 17.66
CA PHE A 218 9.55 6.91 18.62
C PHE A 218 9.52 5.50 19.20
N LEU A 219 10.70 4.90 19.28
CA LEU A 219 10.92 3.55 19.80
C LEU A 219 11.88 3.68 20.98
N THR A 220 11.39 3.38 22.19
CA THR A 220 12.16 3.48 23.43
C THR A 220 12.07 2.13 24.15
N ASP A 221 13.17 1.39 24.14
CA ASP A 221 13.29 0.06 24.74
C ASP A 221 12.17 -0.91 24.30
N VAL A 222 11.75 -0.81 23.03
CA VAL A 222 10.71 -1.67 22.47
C VAL A 222 11.25 -3.10 22.35
N ARG A 223 10.59 -4.03 23.02
CA ARG A 223 10.95 -5.46 22.95
C ARG A 223 10.21 -6.13 21.80
N ILE A 224 10.96 -6.70 20.88
CA ILE A 224 10.44 -7.45 19.73
C ILE A 224 10.94 -8.90 19.86
N PRO A 225 10.04 -9.89 19.93
CA PRO A 225 10.42 -11.30 19.95
C PRO A 225 11.23 -11.68 18.70
N GLU A 226 12.21 -12.58 18.84
CA GLU A 226 12.97 -13.09 17.71
C GLU A 226 12.07 -13.74 16.64
N THR A 227 10.95 -14.30 17.07
CA THR A 227 9.93 -14.90 16.19
C THR A 227 9.26 -13.90 15.24
N ASP A 228 9.36 -12.59 15.51
CA ASP A 228 8.84 -11.52 14.66
C ASP A 228 9.93 -10.89 13.76
N MET A 229 11.14 -11.48 13.72
CA MET A 229 12.19 -11.16 12.74
C MET A 229 11.85 -11.83 11.40
N ILE A 230 11.88 -11.05 10.32
CA ILE A 230 11.67 -11.55 8.95
C ILE A 230 13.03 -11.75 8.27
N GLY A 231 13.28 -12.96 7.76
CA GLY A 231 14.61 -13.37 7.30
C GLY A 231 15.56 -13.61 8.48
N GLY A 232 16.84 -13.32 8.26
CA GLY A 232 17.91 -13.49 9.26
C GLY A 232 18.57 -12.17 9.67
N VAL A 233 19.40 -12.23 10.71
CA VAL A 233 20.25 -11.11 11.14
C VAL A 233 21.19 -10.71 9.99
N GLY A 234 21.19 -9.42 9.62
CA GLY A 234 21.99 -8.90 8.51
C GLY A 234 21.32 -9.06 7.12
N GLU A 235 20.17 -9.69 7.02
CA GLU A 235 19.42 -9.88 5.76
C GLU A 235 18.35 -8.81 5.51
N GLY A 236 18.23 -7.82 6.40
CA GLY A 236 17.19 -6.78 6.33
C GLY A 236 17.19 -5.99 5.02
N TRP A 237 18.36 -5.83 4.38
CA TRP A 237 18.40 -5.15 3.07
C TRP A 237 17.67 -5.92 1.97
N ALA A 238 17.80 -7.24 1.93
CA ALA A 238 17.06 -8.07 0.97
C ALA A 238 15.54 -7.96 1.18
N CYS A 239 15.09 -7.92 2.44
CA CYS A 239 13.70 -7.67 2.79
C CYS A 239 13.24 -6.27 2.34
N CYS A 240 14.05 -5.23 2.60
CA CYS A 240 13.77 -3.86 2.12
C CYS A 240 13.62 -3.81 0.60
N MET A 241 14.49 -4.48 -0.15
CA MET A 241 14.40 -4.51 -1.62
C MET A 241 13.13 -5.19 -2.12
N THR A 242 12.64 -6.23 -1.43
CA THR A 242 11.35 -6.85 -1.74
C THR A 242 10.21 -5.85 -1.55
N VAL A 243 10.18 -5.12 -0.43
CA VAL A 243 9.17 -4.08 -0.15
C VAL A 243 9.21 -2.97 -1.19
N LEU A 244 10.39 -2.38 -1.45
CA LEU A 244 10.56 -1.25 -2.37
C LEU A 244 10.26 -1.62 -3.83
N THR A 245 10.49 -2.88 -4.23
CA THR A 245 10.09 -3.37 -5.56
C THR A 245 8.56 -3.42 -5.66
N GLY A 246 7.88 -3.96 -4.64
CA GLY A 246 6.41 -3.98 -4.58
C GLY A 246 5.80 -2.58 -4.62
N GLU A 247 6.38 -1.63 -3.87
CA GLU A 247 5.93 -0.24 -3.85
C GLU A 247 6.01 0.42 -5.24
N ARG A 248 7.12 0.23 -5.96
CA ARG A 248 7.31 0.78 -7.32
C ARG A 248 6.36 0.19 -8.35
N LEU A 249 5.87 -1.02 -8.14
CA LEU A 249 4.91 -1.69 -9.00
C LEU A 249 3.46 -1.35 -8.61
N SER A 250 3.23 -0.72 -7.46
CA SER A 250 1.91 -0.24 -7.08
C SER A 250 1.44 0.84 -8.04
N GLN A 251 0.16 0.80 -8.40
CA GLN A 251 -0.41 1.84 -9.27
C GLN A 251 -0.69 3.10 -8.44
N GLY A 252 -0.32 4.27 -8.99
CA GLY A 252 -0.84 5.54 -8.52
C GLY A 252 -2.37 5.62 -8.73
N GLU A 253 -2.99 6.64 -8.18
CA GLU A 253 -4.42 6.92 -8.43
C GLU A 253 -4.68 7.08 -9.92
N LYS A 254 -5.61 6.28 -10.46
CA LYS A 254 -6.06 6.34 -11.85
C LYS A 254 -7.28 7.27 -11.98
N GLY A 255 -7.51 7.78 -13.17
CA GLY A 255 -8.74 8.51 -13.50
C GLY A 255 -8.76 9.96 -13.04
N LYS A 256 -7.62 10.54 -12.64
CA LYS A 256 -7.54 11.97 -12.26
C LYS A 256 -7.93 12.89 -13.42
N ILE A 257 -7.49 12.55 -14.64
CA ILE A 257 -7.83 13.36 -15.81
C ILE A 257 -9.31 13.25 -16.15
N ALA A 258 -9.93 12.07 -16.00
CA ALA A 258 -11.38 11.92 -16.17
C ALA A 258 -12.17 12.81 -15.18
N SER A 259 -11.72 12.90 -13.93
CA SER A 259 -12.33 13.79 -12.93
C SER A 259 -12.16 15.27 -13.29
N LEU A 260 -10.98 15.67 -13.80
CA LEU A 260 -10.74 17.03 -14.28
C LEU A 260 -11.58 17.36 -15.52
N MET A 261 -11.78 16.41 -16.43
CA MET A 261 -12.65 16.58 -17.59
C MET A 261 -14.11 16.80 -17.16
N ALA A 262 -14.60 16.00 -16.21
CA ALA A 262 -15.94 16.18 -15.64
C ALA A 262 -16.07 17.55 -14.96
N TYR A 263 -15.09 17.95 -14.14
CA TYR A 263 -15.06 19.26 -13.51
C TYR A 263 -15.09 20.41 -14.55
N ALA A 264 -14.30 20.31 -15.62
CA ALA A 264 -14.27 21.31 -16.67
C ALA A 264 -15.60 21.38 -17.46
N ALA A 265 -16.29 20.24 -17.62
CA ALA A 265 -17.60 20.16 -18.25
C ALA A 265 -18.71 20.83 -17.40
N ASP A 266 -18.59 20.76 -16.07
CA ASP A 266 -19.56 21.30 -15.14
C ASP A 266 -19.24 22.76 -14.72
N THR A 267 -18.03 23.25 -15.00
CA THR A 267 -17.59 24.59 -14.59
C THR A 267 -17.97 25.64 -15.64
N PRO A 268 -18.79 26.67 -15.32
CA PRO A 268 -19.15 27.73 -16.24
C PRO A 268 -17.95 28.55 -16.72
N ALA A 269 -17.97 28.96 -18.00
CA ALA A 269 -17.07 29.92 -18.58
C ALA A 269 -17.85 31.13 -19.12
N SER A 270 -17.15 32.10 -19.73
CA SER A 270 -17.81 33.30 -20.32
C SER A 270 -18.79 32.93 -21.43
N THR A 271 -18.54 31.82 -22.13
CA THR A 271 -19.46 31.19 -23.10
C THR A 271 -19.37 29.69 -22.92
N GLY A 272 -20.51 29.07 -22.52
CA GLY A 272 -20.54 27.61 -22.26
C GLY A 272 -19.84 27.21 -20.97
N THR A 273 -19.02 26.16 -21.04
CA THR A 273 -18.25 25.59 -19.91
C THR A 273 -16.74 25.72 -20.15
N GLN A 274 -15.93 25.46 -19.13
CA GLN A 274 -14.47 25.40 -19.23
C GLN A 274 -14.02 24.38 -20.30
N LEU A 275 -14.76 23.29 -20.46
CA LEU A 275 -14.44 22.28 -21.47
C LEU A 275 -14.65 22.76 -22.90
N ASP A 276 -15.41 23.87 -23.14
CA ASP A 276 -15.59 24.45 -24.49
C ASP A 276 -14.39 25.28 -24.94
N ASP A 277 -13.52 25.70 -24.02
CA ASP A 277 -12.28 26.40 -24.35
C ASP A 277 -11.27 25.48 -25.04
N ALA A 278 -10.76 25.89 -26.18
CA ALA A 278 -9.83 25.08 -26.99
C ALA A 278 -8.50 24.81 -26.25
N SER A 279 -8.02 25.75 -25.44
CA SER A 279 -6.79 25.60 -24.66
C SER A 279 -6.96 24.58 -23.55
N VAL A 280 -8.11 24.61 -22.85
CA VAL A 280 -8.46 23.63 -21.83
C VAL A 280 -8.63 22.24 -22.43
N LYS A 281 -9.34 22.11 -23.56
CA LYS A 281 -9.45 20.85 -24.30
C LYS A 281 -8.10 20.27 -24.67
N LEU A 282 -7.20 21.10 -25.22
CA LEU A 282 -5.86 20.65 -25.61
C LEU A 282 -5.04 20.19 -24.40
N ALA A 283 -5.06 20.95 -23.31
CA ALA A 283 -4.35 20.60 -22.09
C ALA A 283 -4.85 19.27 -21.49
N LEU A 284 -6.16 19.09 -21.42
CA LEU A 284 -6.78 17.85 -20.91
C LEU A 284 -6.49 16.65 -21.83
N ALA A 285 -6.55 16.84 -23.16
CA ALA A 285 -6.23 15.78 -24.11
C ALA A 285 -4.76 15.35 -24.02
N THR A 286 -3.85 16.32 -23.85
CA THR A 286 -2.41 16.04 -23.66
C THR A 286 -2.19 15.27 -22.36
N ALA A 287 -2.73 15.77 -21.26
CA ALA A 287 -2.62 15.11 -19.94
C ALA A 287 -3.24 13.70 -19.96
N TYR A 288 -4.37 13.51 -20.65
CA TYR A 288 -4.98 12.18 -20.83
C TYR A 288 -4.05 11.23 -21.60
N ALA A 289 -3.44 11.68 -22.70
CA ALA A 289 -2.50 10.86 -23.45
C ALA A 289 -1.27 10.48 -22.61
N GLU A 290 -0.74 11.39 -21.80
CA GLU A 290 0.36 11.11 -20.86
C GLU A 290 -0.05 10.13 -19.75
N GLU A 291 -1.23 10.27 -19.17
CA GLU A 291 -1.78 9.33 -18.18
C GLU A 291 -1.91 7.92 -18.77
N GLN A 292 -2.44 7.79 -20.01
CA GLN A 292 -2.54 6.50 -20.68
C GLN A 292 -1.15 5.89 -20.99
N ALA A 293 -0.21 6.69 -21.46
CA ALA A 293 1.16 6.21 -21.70
C ALA A 293 1.82 5.70 -20.42
N GLN A 294 1.64 6.41 -19.31
CA GLN A 294 2.12 5.99 -18.00
C GLN A 294 1.45 4.68 -17.53
N ASN A 295 0.14 4.55 -17.69
CA ASN A 295 -0.60 3.34 -17.34
C ASN A 295 -0.09 2.11 -18.12
N TYR A 296 0.13 2.25 -19.44
CA TYR A 296 0.67 1.18 -20.26
C TYR A 296 2.12 0.84 -19.92
N LEU A 297 2.95 1.84 -19.58
CA LEU A 297 4.31 1.60 -19.12
C LEU A 297 4.33 0.81 -17.80
N GLN A 298 3.47 1.17 -16.86
CA GLN A 298 3.34 0.46 -15.58
C GLN A 298 2.84 -0.98 -15.77
N ALA A 299 1.84 -1.19 -16.64
CA ALA A 299 1.36 -2.52 -16.97
C ALA A 299 2.50 -3.38 -17.57
N ARG A 300 3.29 -2.81 -18.48
CA ARG A 300 4.47 -3.47 -19.05
C ARG A 300 5.52 -3.82 -17.99
N LEU A 301 5.84 -2.90 -17.08
CA LEU A 301 6.80 -3.17 -16.01
C LEU A 301 6.35 -4.33 -15.11
N ARG A 302 5.05 -4.42 -14.78
CA ARG A 302 4.49 -5.53 -13.99
C ARG A 302 4.63 -6.89 -14.66
N THR A 303 4.59 -6.95 -15.99
CA THR A 303 4.76 -8.21 -16.73
C THR A 303 6.24 -8.63 -16.91
N MET A 304 7.20 -7.76 -16.55
CA MET A 304 8.64 -8.02 -16.66
C MET A 304 9.29 -8.48 -15.34
N VAL A 305 8.56 -8.42 -14.23
CA VAL A 305 8.98 -8.80 -12.88
C VAL A 305 8.25 -10.07 -12.45
#